data_6d7e33392464f52a51ea288c2984029d
#
_entry.id   6d7e33392464f52a51ea288c2984029d
#
_cell.length_a   1.000
_cell.length_b   1.000
_cell.length_c   1.000
_cell.angle_alpha   90.00
_cell.angle_beta   90.00
_cell.angle_gamma   90.00
#
_symmetry.space_group_name_H-M   'P 1'
#
loop_
_entity.id
_entity.type
_entity.pdbx_description
1 polymer ?
#
loop_
_entity_poly.entity_id
_entity_poly.type
_entity_poly.pdbx_seq_one_letter_code
_entity_poly.pdbx_strand_id
1 'polypeptide(L)'
;AEAQEALRCDPCVGEVVEAYAQGQRARARIQAVEGATLLLDRALPFTPAYVARVNAFHFVGFKNFAFILSQANQALFPVFLWNLVFALATVVLNGLVGLVLGLVLNNRALKLRNLYRTLLIVSWALPGVITVQVWVALLNYNFGAINRLLGVLGIYPIPWLNDPDWAKVAVLLVNLWLGFPYMMTATLGALSTIPDELYEAAKVDGATPWQALFRITLPLLEKPMLPILLSAF
;
A
#
# COMPACT_ATOMS: atom_id res chain seq x y z
N ALA A 1 16.30 -31.94 -19.46
CA ALA A 1 16.25 -30.54 -18.92
C ALA A 1 15.43 -29.62 -19.83
N GLU A 2 15.68 -29.58 -21.15
CA GLU A 2 14.94 -28.68 -22.07
C GLU A 2 13.43 -28.97 -22.15
N ALA A 3 13.02 -30.24 -22.21
CA ALA A 3 11.60 -30.60 -22.27
C ALA A 3 10.88 -30.28 -20.95
N GLN A 4 11.54 -30.42 -19.81
CA GLN A 4 11.00 -30.04 -18.50
C GLN A 4 10.84 -28.53 -18.37
N GLU A 5 11.83 -27.76 -18.85
CA GLU A 5 11.79 -26.31 -18.85
C GLU A 5 10.68 -25.76 -19.75
N ALA A 6 10.52 -26.36 -20.98
CA ALA A 6 9.45 -25.97 -21.89
C ALA A 6 8.05 -26.23 -21.33
N LEU A 7 7.86 -27.32 -20.58
CA LEU A 7 6.61 -27.67 -19.92
C LEU A 7 6.44 -27.00 -18.53
N ARG A 8 7.49 -26.34 -18.01
CA ARG A 8 7.51 -25.74 -16.66
C ARG A 8 7.08 -26.70 -15.56
N CYS A 9 7.58 -27.94 -15.60
CA CYS A 9 7.32 -28.96 -14.59
C CYS A 9 8.60 -29.63 -14.11
N ASP A 10 8.65 -30.00 -12.83
CA ASP A 10 9.74 -30.76 -12.23
C ASP A 10 9.20 -31.58 -11.03
N PRO A 11 9.21 -32.94 -11.12
CA PRO A 11 9.40 -33.77 -12.31
C PRO A 11 8.15 -33.80 -13.20
N CYS A 12 8.34 -33.97 -14.52
CA CYS A 12 7.23 -34.09 -15.47
C CYS A 12 6.61 -35.49 -15.53
N VAL A 13 7.27 -36.51 -15.00
CA VAL A 13 6.84 -37.91 -15.05
C VAL A 13 5.53 -38.10 -14.31
N GLY A 14 4.56 -38.74 -14.97
CA GLY A 14 3.22 -38.95 -14.44
C GLY A 14 2.21 -37.83 -14.78
N GLU A 15 2.66 -36.71 -15.32
CA GLU A 15 1.81 -35.58 -15.73
C GLU A 15 1.05 -35.91 -17.03
N VAL A 16 -0.14 -35.35 -17.16
CA VAL A 16 -0.94 -35.46 -18.38
C VAL A 16 -0.67 -34.28 -19.28
N VAL A 17 -0.34 -34.53 -20.51
CA VAL A 17 -0.17 -33.53 -21.56
C VAL A 17 -1.26 -33.66 -22.61
N GLU A 18 -1.63 -32.55 -23.19
CA GLU A 18 -2.55 -32.47 -24.32
C GLU A 18 -1.76 -32.07 -25.57
N ALA A 19 -1.79 -32.92 -26.57
CA ALA A 19 -1.14 -32.69 -27.84
C ALA A 19 -2.13 -32.11 -28.86
N TYR A 20 -1.68 -31.15 -29.63
CA TYR A 20 -2.51 -30.39 -30.58
C TYR A 20 -1.88 -30.46 -31.98
N ALA A 21 -2.68 -30.76 -32.99
CA ALA A 21 -2.33 -30.59 -34.39
C ALA A 21 -3.59 -30.41 -35.24
N GLN A 22 -3.64 -29.39 -36.08
CA GLN A 22 -4.68 -29.17 -37.11
C GLN A 22 -6.14 -29.36 -36.60
N GLY A 23 -6.42 -28.87 -35.38
CA GLY A 23 -7.75 -29.02 -34.79
C GLY A 23 -8.03 -30.33 -34.06
N GLN A 24 -7.11 -31.27 -34.09
CA GLN A 24 -7.15 -32.53 -33.34
C GLN A 24 -6.51 -32.35 -31.96
N ARG A 25 -7.04 -33.06 -30.96
CA ARG A 25 -6.50 -33.09 -29.60
C ARG A 25 -6.41 -34.51 -29.10
N ALA A 26 -5.30 -34.84 -28.47
CA ALA A 26 -5.12 -36.12 -27.78
C ALA A 26 -4.42 -35.88 -26.45
N ARG A 27 -4.80 -36.63 -25.42
CA ARG A 27 -4.15 -36.60 -24.11
C ARG A 27 -3.32 -37.84 -23.91
N ALA A 28 -2.14 -37.68 -23.36
CA ALA A 28 -1.26 -38.77 -22.98
C ALA A 28 -0.54 -38.41 -21.68
N ARG A 29 -0.08 -39.43 -20.94
CA ARG A 29 0.70 -39.24 -19.72
C ARG A 29 2.17 -39.36 -20.02
N ILE A 30 3.00 -38.53 -19.45
CA ILE A 30 4.44 -38.60 -19.55
C ILE A 30 4.93 -39.78 -18.73
N GLN A 31 5.56 -40.76 -19.37
CA GLN A 31 6.14 -41.95 -18.75
C GLN A 31 7.59 -41.72 -18.35
N ALA A 32 8.33 -41.06 -19.20
CA ALA A 32 9.72 -40.68 -18.95
C ALA A 32 10.10 -39.43 -19.75
N VAL A 33 11.18 -38.78 -19.33
CA VAL A 33 11.77 -37.63 -20.04
C VAL A 33 13.23 -37.94 -20.31
N GLU A 34 13.60 -38.01 -21.57
CA GLU A 34 14.96 -38.26 -22.00
C GLU A 34 15.50 -37.06 -22.81
N GLY A 35 16.21 -36.15 -22.12
CA GLY A 35 16.71 -34.91 -22.73
C GLY A 35 15.58 -34.01 -23.23
N ALA A 36 15.47 -33.83 -24.54
CA ALA A 36 14.40 -33.06 -25.18
C ALA A 36 13.19 -33.92 -25.61
N THR A 37 13.22 -35.24 -25.36
CA THR A 37 12.20 -36.21 -25.82
C THR A 37 11.28 -36.58 -24.65
N LEU A 38 9.97 -36.55 -24.90
CA LEU A 38 8.95 -37.03 -23.97
C LEU A 38 8.47 -38.41 -24.38
N LEU A 39 8.64 -39.39 -23.52
CA LEU A 39 8.06 -40.73 -23.70
C LEU A 39 6.64 -40.71 -23.09
N LEU A 40 5.65 -41.05 -23.91
CA LEU A 40 4.25 -41.05 -23.54
C LEU A 40 3.76 -42.49 -23.29
N ASP A 41 2.74 -42.61 -22.41
CA ASP A 41 2.12 -43.92 -22.09
C ASP A 41 1.36 -44.54 -23.26
N ARG A 42 1.04 -43.75 -24.28
CA ARG A 42 0.39 -44.20 -25.51
C ARG A 42 0.86 -43.41 -26.72
N ALA A 43 0.79 -44.08 -27.90
CA ALA A 43 1.04 -43.43 -29.17
C ALA A 43 -0.06 -42.38 -29.46
N LEU A 44 0.34 -41.21 -29.97
CA LEU A 44 -0.58 -40.20 -30.42
C LEU A 44 -1.09 -40.59 -31.83
N PRO A 45 -2.39 -40.36 -32.13
CA PRO A 45 -2.97 -40.67 -33.46
C PRO A 45 -2.50 -39.72 -34.55
N PHE A 46 -1.73 -38.69 -34.21
CA PHE A 46 -1.19 -37.70 -35.14
C PHE A 46 0.15 -37.15 -34.61
N THR A 47 0.91 -36.54 -35.50
CA THR A 47 2.15 -35.84 -35.14
C THR A 47 1.77 -34.48 -34.53
N PRO A 48 2.07 -34.22 -33.26
CA PRO A 48 1.69 -32.97 -32.62
C PRO A 48 2.49 -31.80 -33.16
N ALA A 49 1.83 -30.66 -33.40
CA ALA A 49 2.46 -29.38 -33.69
C ALA A 49 3.03 -28.75 -32.42
N TYR A 50 2.31 -28.90 -31.31
CA TYR A 50 2.77 -28.53 -29.98
C TYR A 50 2.09 -29.39 -28.92
N VAL A 51 2.72 -29.44 -27.75
CA VAL A 51 2.25 -30.17 -26.59
C VAL A 51 2.10 -29.17 -25.43
N ALA A 52 0.95 -29.16 -24.81
CA ALA A 52 0.69 -28.35 -23.65
C ALA A 52 0.38 -29.20 -22.43
N ARG A 53 0.81 -28.76 -21.28
CA ARG A 53 0.47 -29.40 -20.01
C ARG A 53 -1.03 -29.20 -19.72
N VAL A 54 -1.72 -30.28 -19.41
CA VAL A 54 -3.08 -30.18 -18.87
C VAL A 54 -2.97 -29.68 -17.45
N ASN A 55 -3.63 -28.56 -17.12
CA ASN A 55 -3.68 -28.03 -15.77
C ASN A 55 -4.33 -29.05 -14.82
N ALA A 56 -3.53 -29.93 -14.26
CA ALA A 56 -3.94 -30.82 -13.21
C ALA A 56 -3.69 -30.09 -11.88
N PHE A 57 -4.76 -29.75 -11.16
CA PHE A 57 -4.64 -29.29 -9.79
C PHE A 57 -4.22 -30.47 -8.93
N HIS A 58 -3.02 -30.41 -8.34
CA HIS A 58 -2.56 -31.39 -7.38
C HIS A 58 -2.76 -30.87 -5.98
N PHE A 59 -3.34 -31.67 -5.12
CA PHE A 59 -3.40 -31.36 -3.70
C PHE A 59 -1.99 -31.54 -3.11
N VAL A 60 -1.35 -30.40 -2.80
CA VAL A 60 0.04 -30.37 -2.29
C VAL A 60 0.10 -30.35 -0.75
N GLY A 61 -1.04 -30.42 -0.08
CA GLY A 61 -1.13 -30.37 1.39
C GLY A 61 -0.48 -29.08 1.93
N PHE A 62 0.37 -29.23 2.92
CA PHE A 62 1.06 -28.12 3.60
C PHE A 62 2.42 -27.75 3.00
N LYS A 63 2.82 -28.32 1.84
CA LYS A 63 4.15 -28.06 1.24
C LYS A 63 4.40 -26.56 0.99
N ASN A 64 3.40 -25.84 0.47
CA ASN A 64 3.54 -24.40 0.21
C ASN A 64 3.70 -23.60 1.51
N PHE A 65 3.00 -23.99 2.57
CA PHE A 65 3.16 -23.37 3.89
C PHE A 65 4.53 -23.66 4.48
N ALA A 66 5.02 -24.89 4.38
CA ALA A 66 6.36 -25.24 4.83
C ALA A 66 7.44 -24.46 4.06
N PHE A 67 7.28 -24.31 2.74
CA PHE A 67 8.17 -23.49 1.92
C PHE A 67 8.16 -22.02 2.35
N ILE A 68 6.98 -21.41 2.54
CA ILE A 68 6.83 -20.04 3.00
C ILE A 68 7.49 -19.86 4.38
N LEU A 69 7.27 -20.79 5.31
CA LEU A 69 7.87 -20.76 6.64
C LEU A 69 9.40 -20.94 6.62
N SER A 70 9.92 -21.76 5.70
CA SER A 70 11.37 -21.89 5.53
C SER A 70 12.06 -20.62 5.04
N GLN A 71 11.32 -19.77 4.33
CA GLN A 71 11.78 -18.45 3.87
C GLN A 71 11.44 -17.31 4.84
N ALA A 72 10.89 -17.63 6.02
CA ALA A 72 10.33 -16.63 6.94
C ALA A 72 11.34 -15.53 7.31
N ASN A 73 12.57 -15.90 7.64
CA ASN A 73 13.59 -14.92 8.05
C ASN A 73 14.08 -14.02 6.90
N GLN A 74 14.05 -14.50 5.66
CA GLN A 74 14.59 -13.76 4.52
C GLN A 74 13.54 -12.92 3.81
N ALA A 75 12.30 -13.38 3.76
CA ALA A 75 11.23 -12.72 3.02
C ALA A 75 10.10 -12.20 3.92
N LEU A 76 9.54 -13.03 4.82
CA LEU A 76 8.36 -12.67 5.58
C LEU A 76 8.66 -11.67 6.69
N PHE A 77 9.72 -11.89 7.47
CA PHE A 77 10.04 -11.03 8.61
C PHE A 77 10.37 -9.59 8.22
N PRO A 78 11.20 -9.31 7.20
CA PRO A 78 11.43 -7.94 6.74
C PRO A 78 10.17 -7.25 6.24
N VAL A 79 9.32 -7.98 5.49
CA VAL A 79 8.05 -7.46 5.00
C VAL A 79 7.08 -7.17 6.15
N PHE A 80 6.97 -8.08 7.12
CA PHE A 80 6.15 -7.89 8.32
C PHE A 80 6.60 -6.66 9.11
N LEU A 81 7.92 -6.54 9.35
CA LEU A 81 8.47 -5.39 10.07
C LEU A 81 8.20 -4.07 9.32
N TRP A 82 8.38 -4.07 8.00
CA TRP A 82 8.04 -2.90 7.19
C TRP A 82 6.56 -2.55 7.29
N ASN A 83 5.65 -3.53 7.22
CA ASN A 83 4.21 -3.27 7.36
C ASN A 83 3.87 -2.66 8.73
N LEU A 84 4.50 -3.14 9.81
CA LEU A 84 4.30 -2.59 11.14
C LEU A 84 4.80 -1.14 11.23
N VAL A 85 6.01 -0.87 10.70
CA VAL A 85 6.57 0.49 10.65
C VAL A 85 5.69 1.40 9.78
N PHE A 86 5.22 0.91 8.63
CA PHE A 86 4.34 1.66 7.75
C PHE A 86 3.01 2.01 8.43
N ALA A 87 2.37 1.05 9.08
CA ALA A 87 1.11 1.27 9.80
C ALA A 87 1.29 2.31 10.92
N LEU A 88 2.31 2.14 11.77
CA LEU A 88 2.61 3.12 12.84
C LEU A 88 2.91 4.50 12.28
N ALA A 89 3.78 4.59 11.27
CA ALA A 89 4.15 5.86 10.65
C ALA A 89 2.93 6.55 10.01
N THR A 90 2.08 5.79 9.33
CA THR A 90 0.84 6.28 8.72
C THR A 90 -0.10 6.88 9.77
N VAL A 91 -0.37 6.16 10.86
CA VAL A 91 -1.27 6.64 11.93
C VAL A 91 -0.71 7.89 12.58
N VAL A 92 0.58 7.88 12.90
CA VAL A 92 1.25 9.03 13.54
C VAL A 92 1.26 10.25 12.62
N LEU A 93 1.69 10.09 11.37
CA LEU A 93 1.79 11.20 10.42
C LEU A 93 0.42 11.79 10.09
N ASN A 94 -0.57 10.94 9.75
CA ASN A 94 -1.93 11.39 9.48
C ASN A 94 -2.57 12.03 10.71
N GLY A 95 -2.37 11.43 11.88
CA GLY A 95 -2.86 11.95 13.15
C GLY A 95 -2.27 13.32 13.49
N LEU A 96 -0.95 13.48 13.38
CA LEU A 96 -0.28 14.75 13.66
C LEU A 96 -0.68 15.84 12.66
N VAL A 97 -0.64 15.56 11.36
CA VAL A 97 -1.01 16.55 10.33
C VAL A 97 -2.50 16.89 10.44
N GLY A 98 -3.36 15.89 10.63
CA GLY A 98 -4.79 16.09 10.83
C GLY A 98 -5.10 16.91 12.10
N LEU A 99 -4.41 16.62 13.21
CA LEU A 99 -4.53 17.39 14.45
C LEU A 99 -4.11 18.85 14.27
N VAL A 100 -2.92 19.09 13.69
CA VAL A 100 -2.42 20.46 13.47
C VAL A 100 -3.37 21.23 12.56
N LEU A 101 -3.78 20.66 11.44
CA LEU A 101 -4.71 21.31 10.52
C LEU A 101 -6.09 21.53 11.16
N GLY A 102 -6.59 20.55 11.92
CA GLY A 102 -7.84 20.67 12.67
C GLY A 102 -7.80 21.82 13.68
N LEU A 103 -6.73 21.94 14.47
CA LEU A 103 -6.53 23.04 15.42
C LEU A 103 -6.46 24.40 14.73
N VAL A 104 -5.67 24.51 13.65
CA VAL A 104 -5.55 25.76 12.87
C VAL A 104 -6.90 26.17 12.28
N LEU A 105 -7.62 25.23 11.67
CA LEU A 105 -8.91 25.49 11.03
C LEU A 105 -10.08 25.63 12.02
N ASN A 106 -9.90 25.25 13.28
CA ASN A 106 -10.87 25.51 14.34
C ASN A 106 -10.80 26.96 14.83
N ASN A 107 -9.70 27.68 14.61
CA ASN A 107 -9.53 29.06 15.04
C ASN A 107 -10.54 29.95 14.33
N ARG A 108 -11.43 30.60 15.14
CA ARG A 108 -12.48 31.53 14.66
C ARG A 108 -11.91 32.83 14.05
N ALA A 109 -10.67 33.18 14.37
CA ALA A 109 -10.02 34.38 13.82
C ALA A 109 -9.50 34.13 12.37
N LEU A 110 -9.41 32.89 11.93
CA LEU A 110 -8.95 32.58 10.59
C LEU A 110 -9.99 32.97 9.53
N LYS A 111 -9.68 34.00 8.76
CA LYS A 111 -10.51 34.42 7.63
C LYS A 111 -10.52 33.29 6.57
N LEU A 112 -11.67 33.09 5.92
CA LEU A 112 -11.84 32.07 4.87
C LEU A 112 -11.61 30.60 5.33
N ARG A 113 -11.74 30.31 6.64
CA ARG A 113 -11.54 28.95 7.19
C ARG A 113 -12.36 27.88 6.46
N ASN A 114 -13.58 28.19 6.06
CA ASN A 114 -14.44 27.25 5.35
C ASN A 114 -13.92 26.96 3.94
N LEU A 115 -13.33 27.96 3.26
CA LEU A 115 -12.69 27.76 1.96
C LEU A 115 -11.49 26.81 2.08
N TYR A 116 -10.62 27.04 3.09
CA TYR A 116 -9.48 26.13 3.33
C TYR A 116 -9.95 24.71 3.68
N ARG A 117 -10.98 24.55 4.51
CA ARG A 117 -11.57 23.23 4.79
C ARG A 117 -12.03 22.54 3.51
N THR A 118 -12.79 23.24 2.67
CA THR A 118 -13.29 22.69 1.41
C THR A 118 -12.14 22.29 0.48
N LEU A 119 -11.13 23.15 0.32
CA LEU A 119 -9.97 22.86 -0.55
C LEU A 119 -9.19 21.64 -0.06
N LEU A 120 -8.99 21.50 1.24
CA LEU A 120 -8.26 20.36 1.81
C LEU A 120 -9.06 19.04 1.72
N ILE A 121 -10.40 19.10 1.83
CA ILE A 121 -11.27 17.92 1.68
C ILE A 121 -11.35 17.47 0.22
N VAL A 122 -11.14 18.35 -0.77
CA VAL A 122 -11.15 17.97 -2.20
C VAL A 122 -10.16 16.87 -2.51
N SER A 123 -9.00 16.83 -1.85
CA SER A 123 -8.03 15.75 -2.02
C SER A 123 -8.59 14.36 -1.67
N TRP A 124 -9.54 14.29 -0.74
CA TRP A 124 -10.22 13.06 -0.34
C TRP A 124 -11.40 12.70 -1.25
N ALA A 125 -11.98 13.68 -1.94
CA ALA A 125 -13.09 13.46 -2.86
C ALA A 125 -12.64 12.85 -4.21
N LEU A 126 -11.34 12.90 -4.53
CA LEU A 126 -10.81 12.33 -5.77
C LEU A 126 -10.67 10.80 -5.65
N PRO A 127 -11.02 10.04 -6.70
CA PRO A 127 -10.78 8.60 -6.72
C PRO A 127 -9.29 8.29 -6.49
N GLY A 128 -9.00 7.42 -5.49
CA GLY A 128 -7.62 7.12 -5.08
C GLY A 128 -6.74 6.62 -6.23
N VAL A 129 -7.30 5.84 -7.16
CA VAL A 129 -6.56 5.35 -8.34
C VAL A 129 -6.04 6.50 -9.20
N ILE A 130 -6.84 7.53 -9.44
CA ILE A 130 -6.44 8.71 -10.22
C ILE A 130 -5.38 9.49 -9.45
N THR A 131 -5.61 9.72 -8.17
CA THR A 131 -4.66 10.44 -7.31
C THR A 131 -3.29 9.77 -7.27
N VAL A 132 -3.24 8.43 -7.14
CA VAL A 132 -1.98 7.68 -7.16
C VAL A 132 -1.25 7.86 -8.49
N GLN A 133 -1.94 7.84 -9.65
CA GLN A 133 -1.30 8.04 -10.95
C GLN A 133 -0.72 9.45 -11.09
N VAL A 134 -1.40 10.46 -10.56
CA VAL A 134 -0.86 11.84 -10.51
C VAL A 134 0.42 11.87 -9.67
N TRP A 135 0.44 11.21 -8.50
CA TRP A 135 1.63 11.13 -7.65
C TRP A 135 2.79 10.39 -8.34
N VAL A 136 2.52 9.30 -9.07
CA VAL A 136 3.55 8.60 -9.87
C VAL A 136 4.19 9.54 -10.90
N ALA A 137 3.38 10.39 -11.56
CA ALA A 137 3.90 11.38 -12.50
C ALA A 137 4.70 12.49 -11.78
N LEU A 138 4.23 12.99 -10.64
CA LEU A 138 4.90 14.03 -9.85
C LEU A 138 6.26 13.57 -9.30
N LEU A 139 6.34 12.29 -8.87
CA LEU A 139 7.52 11.66 -8.27
C LEU A 139 8.47 11.05 -9.33
N ASN A 140 8.17 11.19 -10.61
CA ASN A 140 9.02 10.65 -11.67
C ASN A 140 10.42 11.26 -11.62
N TYR A 141 11.46 10.41 -11.76
CA TYR A 141 12.86 10.82 -11.64
C TYR A 141 13.26 11.87 -12.70
N ASN A 142 12.87 11.66 -13.96
CA ASN A 142 13.34 12.44 -15.09
C ASN A 142 12.52 13.72 -15.33
N PHE A 143 11.18 13.63 -15.22
CA PHE A 143 10.28 14.74 -15.58
C PHE A 143 9.34 15.17 -14.45
N GLY A 144 9.43 14.54 -13.29
CA GLY A 144 8.55 14.82 -12.15
C GLY A 144 8.69 16.26 -11.64
N ALA A 145 7.54 16.89 -11.37
CA ALA A 145 7.50 18.27 -10.91
C ALA A 145 8.20 18.45 -9.55
N ILE A 146 8.17 17.44 -8.67
CA ILE A 146 8.83 17.50 -7.37
C ILE A 146 10.35 17.60 -7.53
N ASN A 147 10.96 16.76 -8.37
CA ASN A 147 12.40 16.83 -8.62
C ASN A 147 12.81 18.13 -9.33
N ARG A 148 11.95 18.68 -10.21
CA ARG A 148 12.19 20.00 -10.80
C ARG A 148 12.20 21.11 -9.75
N LEU A 149 11.24 21.08 -8.81
CA LEU A 149 11.18 22.03 -7.70
C LEU A 149 12.40 21.91 -6.78
N LEU A 150 12.81 20.68 -6.44
CA LEU A 150 14.02 20.43 -5.67
C LEU A 150 15.27 20.93 -6.38
N GLY A 151 15.35 20.80 -7.71
CA GLY A 151 16.44 21.33 -8.53
C GLY A 151 16.56 22.85 -8.47
N VAL A 152 15.44 23.59 -8.38
CA VAL A 152 15.45 25.05 -8.17
C VAL A 152 16.07 25.42 -6.82
N LEU A 153 15.94 24.55 -5.82
CA LEU A 153 16.55 24.70 -4.47
C LEU A 153 17.99 24.19 -4.41
N GLY A 154 18.57 23.73 -5.53
CA GLY A 154 19.92 23.18 -5.59
C GLY A 154 20.05 21.75 -5.06
N ILE A 155 18.93 21.04 -4.88
CA ILE A 155 18.90 19.66 -4.38
C ILE A 155 18.94 18.71 -5.59
N TYR A 156 19.81 17.69 -5.52
CA TYR A 156 19.90 16.66 -6.56
C TYR A 156 18.58 15.89 -6.71
N PRO A 157 18.23 15.43 -7.93
CA PRO A 157 17.04 14.63 -8.15
C PRO A 157 17.01 13.37 -7.28
N ILE A 158 15.89 13.13 -6.61
CA ILE A 158 15.68 11.97 -5.74
C ILE A 158 15.02 10.85 -6.54
N PRO A 159 15.55 9.60 -6.46
CA PRO A 159 14.97 8.46 -7.18
C PRO A 159 13.77 7.85 -6.44
N TRP A 160 12.71 8.64 -6.23
CA TRP A 160 11.52 8.31 -5.42
C TRP A 160 10.92 6.93 -5.69
N LEU A 161 10.91 6.48 -6.95
CA LEU A 161 10.26 5.23 -7.37
C LEU A 161 11.27 4.17 -7.82
N ASN A 162 12.55 4.52 -7.93
CA ASN A 162 13.60 3.67 -8.48
C ASN A 162 14.56 3.12 -7.42
N ASP A 163 14.47 3.65 -6.21
CA ASP A 163 15.27 3.21 -5.06
C ASP A 163 14.36 2.62 -3.98
N PRO A 164 14.68 1.46 -3.38
CA PRO A 164 13.83 0.80 -2.40
C PRO A 164 13.50 1.62 -1.16
N ASP A 165 14.43 2.44 -0.67
CA ASP A 165 14.21 3.23 0.54
C ASP A 165 13.42 4.51 0.24
N TRP A 166 13.73 5.17 -0.88
CA TRP A 166 12.95 6.31 -1.35
C TRP A 166 11.53 5.92 -1.74
N ALA A 167 11.31 4.69 -2.27
CA ALA A 167 9.98 4.18 -2.55
C ALA A 167 9.12 4.07 -1.28
N LYS A 168 9.71 3.66 -0.14
CA LYS A 168 9.02 3.65 1.15
C LYS A 168 8.57 5.06 1.58
N VAL A 169 9.46 6.04 1.41
CA VAL A 169 9.15 7.47 1.69
C VAL A 169 8.05 7.97 0.77
N ALA A 170 8.14 7.66 -0.52
CA ALA A 170 7.12 8.03 -1.51
C ALA A 170 5.74 7.47 -1.16
N VAL A 171 5.66 6.20 -0.76
CA VAL A 171 4.39 5.56 -0.35
C VAL A 171 3.83 6.22 0.90
N LEU A 172 4.66 6.54 1.91
CA LEU A 172 4.22 7.27 3.11
C LEU A 172 3.70 8.68 2.77
N LEU A 173 4.36 9.38 1.86
CA LEU A 173 3.96 10.72 1.43
C LEU A 173 2.61 10.71 0.70
N VAL A 174 2.41 9.77 -0.21
CA VAL A 174 1.12 9.59 -0.91
C VAL A 174 0.03 9.16 0.06
N ASN A 175 0.34 8.26 0.99
CA ASN A 175 -0.61 7.83 2.02
C ASN A 175 -1.00 9.00 2.94
N LEU A 176 -0.03 9.83 3.33
CA LEU A 176 -0.30 11.05 4.10
C LEU A 176 -1.26 11.98 3.35
N TRP A 177 -1.02 12.22 2.06
CA TRP A 177 -1.90 13.04 1.24
C TRP A 177 -3.33 12.53 1.17
N LEU A 178 -3.52 11.23 1.09
CA LEU A 178 -4.83 10.60 1.03
C LEU A 178 -5.51 10.53 2.41
N GLY A 179 -4.74 10.42 3.49
CA GLY A 179 -5.26 10.14 4.82
C GLY A 179 -5.47 11.38 5.71
N PHE A 180 -4.66 12.46 5.56
CA PHE A 180 -4.74 13.60 6.45
C PHE A 180 -6.13 14.28 6.47
N PRO A 181 -6.92 14.37 5.37
CA PRO A 181 -8.21 15.07 5.43
C PRO A 181 -9.23 14.35 6.32
N TYR A 182 -9.17 13.03 6.37
CA TYR A 182 -9.99 12.23 7.29
C TYR A 182 -9.66 12.57 8.74
N MET A 183 -8.38 12.52 9.11
CA MET A 183 -7.93 12.85 10.47
C MET A 183 -8.19 14.32 10.84
N MET A 184 -8.04 15.25 9.89
CA MET A 184 -8.40 16.66 10.07
C MET A 184 -9.89 16.82 10.37
N THR A 185 -10.74 16.15 9.62
CA THR A 185 -12.20 16.21 9.82
C THR A 185 -12.61 15.58 11.14
N ALA A 186 -12.01 14.44 11.50
CA ALA A 186 -12.22 13.79 12.79
C ALA A 186 -11.80 14.72 13.96
N THR A 187 -10.65 15.38 13.85
CA THR A 187 -10.17 16.36 14.82
C THR A 187 -11.14 17.53 14.96
N LEU A 188 -11.63 18.09 13.84
CA LEU A 188 -12.62 19.17 13.87
C LEU A 188 -13.92 18.75 14.55
N GLY A 189 -14.38 17.52 14.27
CA GLY A 189 -15.53 16.93 14.95
C GLY A 189 -15.30 16.80 16.46
N ALA A 190 -14.17 16.25 16.87
CA ALA A 190 -13.80 16.10 18.27
C ALA A 190 -13.64 17.46 18.98
N LEU A 191 -13.04 18.46 18.34
CA LEU A 191 -12.93 19.83 18.89
C LEU A 191 -14.29 20.47 19.10
N SER A 192 -15.29 20.17 18.27
CA SER A 192 -16.64 20.73 18.42
C SER A 192 -17.40 20.21 19.63
N THR A 193 -16.94 19.15 20.28
CA THR A 193 -17.54 18.60 21.50
C THR A 193 -17.02 19.25 22.77
N ILE A 194 -15.96 20.05 22.68
CA ILE A 194 -15.38 20.74 23.84
C ILE A 194 -16.16 22.01 24.07
N PRO A 195 -16.79 22.22 25.29
CA PRO A 195 -17.53 23.44 25.62
C PRO A 195 -16.63 24.66 25.58
N ASP A 196 -17.13 25.75 24.99
CA ASP A 196 -16.40 27.04 24.93
C ASP A 196 -16.14 27.63 26.33
N GLU A 197 -17.00 27.33 27.29
CA GLU A 197 -16.90 27.78 28.68
C GLU A 197 -15.59 27.41 29.36
N LEU A 198 -15.02 26.26 28.98
CA LEU A 198 -13.71 25.81 29.49
C LEU A 198 -12.58 26.75 29.06
N TYR A 199 -12.65 27.24 27.84
CA TYR A 199 -11.68 28.20 27.32
C TYR A 199 -11.87 29.60 27.88
N GLU A 200 -13.12 29.98 28.13
CA GLU A 200 -13.45 31.27 28.76
C GLU A 200 -12.98 31.30 30.22
N ALA A 201 -13.24 30.23 30.98
CA ALA A 201 -12.74 30.10 32.35
C ALA A 201 -11.21 30.13 32.39
N ALA A 202 -10.54 29.37 31.55
CA ALA A 202 -9.08 29.37 31.46
C ALA A 202 -8.50 30.74 31.12
N LYS A 203 -9.19 31.52 30.27
CA LYS A 203 -8.78 32.87 29.92
C LYS A 203 -8.94 33.86 31.12
N VAL A 204 -10.00 33.71 31.91
CA VAL A 204 -10.21 34.49 33.16
C VAL A 204 -9.10 34.16 34.17
N ASP A 205 -8.71 32.88 34.27
CA ASP A 205 -7.60 32.43 35.11
C ASP A 205 -6.20 32.81 34.58
N GLY A 206 -6.10 33.53 33.45
CA GLY A 206 -4.86 34.02 32.89
C GLY A 206 -4.04 32.93 32.13
N ALA A 207 -4.68 31.85 31.74
CA ALA A 207 -3.99 30.78 30.97
C ALA A 207 -3.58 31.27 29.58
N THR A 208 -2.35 30.96 29.20
CA THR A 208 -1.84 31.22 27.85
C THR A 208 -2.48 30.24 26.85
N PRO A 209 -2.50 30.55 25.53
CA PRO A 209 -3.00 29.63 24.48
C PRO A 209 -2.33 28.25 24.50
N TRP A 210 -1.03 28.22 24.82
CA TRP A 210 -0.28 26.96 24.94
C TRP A 210 -0.74 26.16 26.17
N GLN A 211 -0.99 26.80 27.28
CA GLN A 211 -1.53 26.15 28.49
C GLN A 211 -2.92 25.57 28.20
N ALA A 212 -3.78 26.31 27.53
CA ALA A 212 -5.10 25.83 27.12
C ALA A 212 -5.00 24.66 26.17
N LEU A 213 -4.07 24.69 25.19
CA LEU A 213 -3.84 23.60 24.27
C LEU A 213 -3.44 22.31 25.01
N PHE A 214 -2.41 22.36 25.86
CA PHE A 214 -1.85 21.17 26.51
C PHE A 214 -2.64 20.68 27.71
N ARG A 215 -3.37 21.55 28.42
CA ARG A 215 -4.10 21.20 29.65
C ARG A 215 -5.60 20.98 29.44
N ILE A 216 -6.18 21.54 28.38
CA ILE A 216 -7.62 21.42 28.08
C ILE A 216 -7.82 20.65 26.77
N THR A 217 -7.30 21.21 25.65
CA THR A 217 -7.64 20.72 24.33
C THR A 217 -7.14 19.30 24.10
N LEU A 218 -5.85 19.05 24.25
CA LEU A 218 -5.26 17.74 23.97
C LEU A 218 -5.79 16.61 24.87
N PRO A 219 -5.94 16.79 26.19
CA PRO A 219 -6.51 15.74 27.06
C PRO A 219 -7.98 15.43 26.76
N LEU A 220 -8.77 16.44 26.38
CA LEU A 220 -10.17 16.24 26.02
C LEU A 220 -10.33 15.63 24.62
N LEU A 221 -9.38 15.86 23.70
CA LEU A 221 -9.35 15.22 22.39
C LEU A 221 -8.94 13.76 22.44
N GLU A 222 -8.17 13.34 23.42
CA GLU A 222 -7.68 11.96 23.53
C GLU A 222 -8.83 10.93 23.47
N LYS A 223 -9.90 11.16 24.27
CA LYS A 223 -11.02 10.22 24.35
C LYS A 223 -11.74 9.99 23.01
N PRO A 224 -12.18 11.02 22.26
CA PRO A 224 -12.83 10.81 20.97
C PRO A 224 -11.87 10.41 19.84
N MET A 225 -10.58 10.78 19.92
CA MET A 225 -9.61 10.48 18.87
C MET A 225 -8.99 9.08 18.99
N LEU A 226 -8.88 8.54 20.21
CA LEU A 226 -8.24 7.23 20.43
C LEU A 226 -8.88 6.09 19.63
N PRO A 227 -10.23 5.91 19.60
CA PRO A 227 -10.86 4.87 18.80
C PRO A 227 -10.59 5.05 17.30
N ILE A 228 -10.53 6.29 16.81
CA ILE A 228 -10.26 6.62 15.40
C ILE A 228 -8.82 6.25 15.04
N LEU A 229 -7.86 6.59 15.89
CA LEU A 229 -6.45 6.25 15.71
C LEU A 229 -6.24 4.72 15.74
N LEU A 230 -6.90 4.02 16.66
CA LEU A 230 -6.83 2.56 16.75
C LEU A 230 -7.47 1.87 15.55
N SER A 231 -8.53 2.41 14.98
CA SER A 231 -9.17 1.85 13.78
C SER A 231 -8.39 2.12 12.49
N ALA A 232 -7.48 3.09 12.51
CA ALA A 232 -6.63 3.44 11.37
C ALA A 232 -5.31 2.63 11.34
N PHE A 233 -4.99 1.92 12.44
CA PHE A 233 -3.87 0.98 12.55
C PHE A 233 -4.25 -0.42 12.06
#